data_0a78d5500919c4049d8a64fe473cd8dd
#
_entry.id   0a78d5500919c4049d8a64fe473cd8dd
#
_cell.length_a   1.000
_cell.length_b   1.000
_cell.length_c   1.000
_cell.angle_alpha   90.00
_cell.angle_beta   90.00
_cell.angle_gamma   90.00
#
_symmetry.space_group_name_H-M   'P 1'
#
loop_
_entity.id
_entity.type
_entity.pdbx_description
1 polymer ?
#
loop_
_entity_poly.entity_id
_entity_poly.type
_entity_poly.pdbx_seq_one_letter_code
_entity_poly.pdbx_strand_id
1 'polypeptide(L)'
;MKAEAEANAEADKKEREKVDKLNQADSMIFTTENQLKELGDKLPADKKAPIEAALQKLKDAHKAQDLAAVDSAMAELNTAFQAASAEMYAQSGAQGGAQADRKSVV
;
A
#
# COMPACT_ATOMS: atom_id res chain seq x y z
N MET A 1 -15.06 -12.61 -35.16
CA MET A 1 -15.50 -13.46 -34.09
C MET A 1 -14.57 -13.39 -32.89
N LYS A 2 -13.36 -13.74 -33.15
CA LYS A 2 -12.38 -13.68 -32.07
C LYS A 2 -12.23 -12.27 -31.54
N ALA A 3 -12.24 -11.31 -32.43
CA ALA A 3 -12.10 -9.93 -32.01
C ALA A 3 -13.19 -9.55 -31.05
N GLU A 4 -14.40 -9.98 -31.30
CA GLU A 4 -15.50 -9.66 -30.41
C GLU A 4 -15.31 -10.33 -29.08
N ALA A 5 -14.93 -11.59 -29.09
CA ALA A 5 -14.70 -12.30 -27.84
C ALA A 5 -13.59 -11.64 -27.05
N GLU A 6 -12.54 -11.23 -27.74
CA GLU A 6 -11.44 -10.57 -27.07
C GLU A 6 -11.88 -9.27 -26.46
N ALA A 7 -12.68 -8.52 -27.18
CA ALA A 7 -13.14 -7.25 -26.63
C ALA A 7 -13.95 -7.46 -25.38
N ASN A 8 -14.82 -8.45 -25.39
CA ASN A 8 -15.61 -8.75 -24.21
C ASN A 8 -14.73 -9.19 -23.06
N ALA A 9 -13.77 -10.02 -23.36
CA ALA A 9 -12.86 -10.50 -22.32
C ALA A 9 -12.10 -9.34 -21.71
N GLU A 10 -11.67 -8.41 -22.53
CA GLU A 10 -10.95 -7.26 -22.02
C GLU A 10 -11.83 -6.43 -21.11
N ALA A 11 -13.06 -6.23 -21.49
CA ALA A 11 -13.97 -5.46 -20.65
C ALA A 11 -14.15 -6.12 -19.30
N ASP A 12 -14.36 -7.44 -19.32
CA ASP A 12 -14.49 -8.17 -18.06
C ASP A 12 -13.23 -8.07 -17.22
N LYS A 13 -12.10 -8.21 -17.86
CA LYS A 13 -10.84 -8.11 -17.15
C LYS A 13 -10.68 -6.75 -16.49
N LYS A 14 -10.99 -5.71 -17.24
CA LYS A 14 -10.85 -4.37 -16.70
C LYS A 14 -11.74 -4.18 -15.51
N GLU A 15 -12.95 -4.67 -15.59
CA GLU A 15 -13.86 -4.54 -14.45
C GLU A 15 -13.35 -5.31 -13.26
N ARG A 16 -12.86 -6.51 -13.50
CA ARG A 16 -12.29 -7.29 -12.42
C ARG A 16 -11.10 -6.61 -11.80
N GLU A 17 -10.21 -6.13 -12.64
CA GLU A 17 -9.04 -5.43 -12.15
C GLU A 17 -9.44 -4.22 -11.34
N LYS A 18 -10.46 -3.52 -11.80
CA LYS A 18 -10.93 -2.36 -11.09
C LYS A 18 -11.42 -2.75 -9.70
N VAL A 19 -12.25 -3.76 -9.64
CA VAL A 19 -12.76 -4.22 -8.36
C VAL A 19 -11.65 -4.70 -7.47
N ASP A 20 -10.74 -5.49 -8.04
CA ASP A 20 -9.62 -6.00 -7.26
C ASP A 20 -8.78 -4.88 -6.70
N LYS A 21 -8.45 -3.90 -7.54
CA LYS A 21 -7.64 -2.79 -7.08
C LYS A 21 -8.36 -1.98 -6.01
N LEU A 22 -9.62 -1.76 -6.21
CA LEU A 22 -10.39 -1.01 -5.21
C LEU A 22 -10.46 -1.77 -3.90
N ASN A 23 -10.62 -3.08 -3.97
CA ASN A 23 -10.62 -3.91 -2.78
C ASN A 23 -9.27 -3.85 -2.08
N GLN A 24 -8.20 -3.97 -2.85
CA GLN A 24 -6.86 -3.88 -2.28
C GLN A 24 -6.64 -2.53 -1.64
N ALA A 25 -7.07 -1.48 -2.32
CA ALA A 25 -6.92 -0.15 -1.78
C ALA A 25 -7.68 -0.02 -0.48
N ASP A 26 -8.88 -0.54 -0.44
CA ASP A 26 -9.69 -0.47 0.76
C ASP A 26 -9.01 -1.20 1.91
N SER A 27 -8.53 -2.40 1.65
CA SER A 27 -7.80 -3.16 2.66
C SER A 27 -6.58 -2.40 3.13
N MET A 28 -5.84 -1.83 2.20
CA MET A 28 -4.64 -1.10 2.53
C MET A 28 -4.95 0.12 3.37
N ILE A 29 -6.02 0.82 3.01
CA ILE A 29 -6.45 1.98 3.79
C ILE A 29 -6.74 1.55 5.22
N PHE A 30 -7.51 0.50 5.35
CA PHE A 30 -7.90 0.03 6.67
C PHE A 30 -6.68 -0.40 7.48
N THR A 31 -5.83 -1.20 6.87
CA THR A 31 -4.63 -1.68 7.55
C THR A 31 -3.73 -0.52 7.95
N THR A 32 -3.55 0.42 7.03
CA THR A 32 -2.70 1.57 7.30
C THR A 32 -3.23 2.40 8.44
N GLU A 33 -4.53 2.62 8.45
CA GLU A 33 -5.13 3.39 9.53
C GLU A 33 -4.92 2.71 10.87
N ASN A 34 -5.10 1.39 10.89
CA ASN A 34 -4.87 0.65 12.11
C ASN A 34 -3.42 0.75 12.55
N GLN A 35 -2.51 0.59 11.61
CA GLN A 35 -1.09 0.69 11.92
C GLN A 35 -0.75 2.07 12.44
N LEU A 36 -1.30 3.09 11.84
CA LEU A 36 -1.04 4.44 12.31
C LEU A 36 -1.56 4.65 13.73
N LYS A 37 -2.69 4.05 14.04
CA LYS A 37 -3.21 4.15 15.38
C LYS A 37 -2.29 3.47 16.38
N GLU A 38 -1.82 2.28 16.03
CA GLU A 38 -0.98 1.53 16.94
C GLU A 38 0.41 2.09 17.02
N LEU A 39 0.95 2.48 15.89
CA LEU A 39 2.33 2.92 15.81
C LEU A 39 2.47 4.43 15.83
N GLY A 40 1.36 5.15 15.91
CA GLY A 40 1.39 6.59 15.83
C GLY A 40 2.39 7.21 16.80
N ASP A 41 2.42 6.69 18.02
CA ASP A 41 3.34 7.20 19.03
C ASP A 41 4.78 6.82 18.73
N LYS A 42 4.95 5.65 18.12
CA LYS A 42 6.29 5.13 17.87
C LYS A 42 6.90 5.71 16.61
N LEU A 43 6.04 6.11 15.67
CA LEU A 43 6.54 6.64 14.42
C LEU A 43 6.88 8.12 14.58
N PRO A 44 8.06 8.52 14.06
CA PRO A 44 8.38 9.95 14.05
C PRO A 44 7.44 10.68 13.10
N ALA A 45 7.22 11.95 13.40
CA ALA A 45 6.33 12.76 12.59
C ALA A 45 6.80 12.78 11.14
N ASP A 46 8.11 12.79 10.94
CA ASP A 46 8.65 12.79 9.59
C ASP A 46 8.20 11.60 8.78
N LYS A 47 8.14 10.45 9.42
CA LYS A 47 7.74 9.23 8.73
C LYS A 47 6.23 9.09 8.66
N LYS A 48 5.56 9.61 9.66
CA LYS A 48 4.12 9.52 9.70
C LYS A 48 3.47 10.41 8.65
N ALA A 49 4.01 11.59 8.45
CA ALA A 49 3.45 12.54 7.50
C ALA A 49 3.35 11.95 6.09
N PRO A 50 4.40 11.36 5.54
CA PRO A 50 4.27 10.77 4.20
C PRO A 50 3.26 9.64 4.15
N ILE A 51 3.18 8.87 5.23
CA ILE A 51 2.21 7.78 5.25
C ILE A 51 0.80 8.34 5.22
N GLU A 52 0.54 9.35 6.01
CA GLU A 52 -0.78 9.95 6.02
C GLU A 52 -1.12 10.60 4.69
N ALA A 53 -0.15 11.26 4.09
CA ALA A 53 -0.35 11.89 2.80
C ALA A 53 -0.70 10.84 1.75
N ALA A 54 0.06 9.77 1.70
CA ALA A 54 -0.20 8.72 0.74
C ALA A 54 -1.54 8.04 1.02
N LEU A 55 -1.86 7.87 2.29
CA LEU A 55 -3.13 7.29 2.66
C LEU A 55 -4.29 8.16 2.17
N GLN A 56 -4.17 9.46 2.34
CA GLN A 56 -5.19 10.37 1.87
C GLN A 56 -5.35 10.28 0.37
N LYS A 57 -4.24 10.25 -0.36
CA LYS A 57 -4.29 10.10 -1.80
C LYS A 57 -4.99 8.82 -2.18
N LEU A 58 -4.67 7.74 -1.46
CA LEU A 58 -5.29 6.46 -1.76
C LEU A 58 -6.79 6.51 -1.51
N LYS A 59 -7.21 7.13 -0.44
CA LYS A 59 -8.62 7.28 -0.17
C LYS A 59 -9.31 8.06 -1.27
N ASP A 60 -8.71 9.14 -1.69
CA ASP A 60 -9.28 9.96 -2.76
C ASP A 60 -9.36 9.18 -4.05
N ALA A 61 -8.31 8.49 -4.40
CA ALA A 61 -8.27 7.68 -5.62
C ALA A 61 -9.32 6.58 -5.57
N HIS A 62 -9.45 5.95 -4.42
CA HIS A 62 -10.44 4.90 -4.25
C HIS A 62 -11.84 5.46 -4.44
N LYS A 63 -12.10 6.60 -3.87
CA LYS A 63 -13.38 7.24 -3.97
C LYS A 63 -13.69 7.62 -5.41
N ALA A 64 -12.70 8.14 -6.11
CA ALA A 64 -12.84 8.51 -7.51
C ALA A 64 -12.83 7.29 -8.42
N GLN A 65 -12.43 6.17 -7.89
CA GLN A 65 -12.31 4.94 -8.67
C GLN A 65 -11.32 5.11 -9.81
N ASP A 66 -10.27 5.87 -9.56
CA ASP A 66 -9.22 6.13 -10.51
C ASP A 66 -8.11 5.11 -10.29
N LEU A 67 -8.08 4.08 -11.12
CA LEU A 67 -7.15 2.98 -10.90
C LEU A 67 -5.70 3.43 -11.00
N ALA A 68 -5.42 4.33 -11.92
CA ALA A 68 -4.06 4.83 -12.04
C ALA A 68 -3.63 5.54 -10.76
N ALA A 69 -4.50 6.37 -10.24
CA ALA A 69 -4.22 7.09 -8.99
C ALA A 69 -4.13 6.11 -7.83
N VAL A 70 -5.00 5.11 -7.82
CA VAL A 70 -4.96 4.08 -6.78
C VAL A 70 -3.62 3.37 -6.80
N ASP A 71 -3.16 2.99 -7.98
CA ASP A 71 -1.88 2.32 -8.14
C ASP A 71 -0.75 3.17 -7.59
N SER A 72 -0.71 4.42 -8.02
CA SER A 72 0.34 5.34 -7.58
C SER A 72 0.29 5.53 -6.07
N ALA A 73 -0.90 5.76 -5.55
CA ALA A 73 -1.04 6.00 -4.12
C ALA A 73 -0.64 4.77 -3.31
N MET A 74 -1.00 3.59 -3.80
CA MET A 74 -0.61 2.37 -3.10
C MET A 74 0.90 2.21 -3.08
N ALA A 75 1.55 2.51 -4.19
CA ALA A 75 3.00 2.43 -4.24
C ALA A 75 3.64 3.43 -3.29
N GLU A 76 3.13 4.64 -3.29
CA GLU A 76 3.65 5.65 -2.38
C GLU A 76 3.45 5.25 -0.94
N LEU A 77 2.26 4.75 -0.63
CA LEU A 77 1.96 4.33 0.72
C LEU A 77 2.88 3.20 1.15
N ASN A 78 3.07 2.25 0.26
CA ASN A 78 3.95 1.12 0.55
C ASN A 78 5.37 1.60 0.82
N THR A 79 5.87 2.50 -0.01
CA THR A 79 7.21 3.04 0.15
C THR A 79 7.32 3.79 1.47
N ALA A 80 6.33 4.62 1.78
CA ALA A 80 6.34 5.37 3.02
C ALA A 80 6.35 4.43 4.23
N PHE A 81 5.55 3.37 4.13
CA PHE A 81 5.49 2.40 5.21
C PHE A 81 6.80 1.68 5.39
N GLN A 82 7.42 1.31 4.28
CA GLN A 82 8.71 0.64 4.36
C GLN A 82 9.75 1.53 5.00
N ALA A 83 9.75 2.79 4.62
CA ALA A 83 10.68 3.73 5.22
C ALA A 83 10.44 3.87 6.71
N ALA A 84 9.18 3.94 7.09
CA ALA A 84 8.84 4.05 8.50
C ALA A 84 9.27 2.81 9.26
N SER A 85 9.02 1.65 8.69
CA SER A 85 9.42 0.41 9.33
C SER A 85 10.92 0.33 9.48
N ALA A 86 11.64 0.72 8.44
CA ALA A 86 13.09 0.70 8.50
C ALA A 86 13.58 1.61 9.61
N GLU A 87 12.95 2.76 9.75
CA GLU A 87 13.33 3.69 10.80
C GLU A 87 13.10 3.07 12.17
N MET A 88 11.96 2.42 12.34
CA MET A 88 11.65 1.79 13.61
C MET A 88 12.65 0.69 13.92
N TYR A 89 12.98 -0.09 12.93
CA TYR A 89 13.97 -1.16 13.11
C TYR A 89 15.32 -0.57 13.44
N ALA A 90 15.68 0.49 12.77
CA ALA A 90 16.95 1.13 13.03
C ALA A 90 17.03 1.63 14.47
N GLN A 91 15.94 2.18 14.96
CA GLN A 91 15.90 2.64 16.33
C GLN A 91 15.98 1.49 17.30
N SER A 92 15.32 0.39 16.96
CA SER A 92 15.40 -0.80 17.80
C SER A 92 16.81 -1.37 17.80
N GLY A 93 17.51 -1.23 16.70
CA GLY A 93 18.88 -1.66 16.61
C GLY A 93 19.03 -3.16 16.48
N ALA A 94 18.86 -3.85 17.56
CA ALA A 94 19.07 -5.29 17.59
C ALA A 94 18.20 -6.02 16.60
N GLN A 95 17.05 -5.49 16.36
CA GLN A 95 16.08 -6.17 15.51
C GLN A 95 16.60 -6.34 14.10
N GLY A 96 17.36 -5.37 13.64
CA GLY A 96 17.89 -5.46 12.30
C GLY A 96 18.65 -6.75 12.05
N GLY A 97 19.40 -7.15 13.03
CA GLY A 97 20.15 -8.38 12.89
C GLY A 97 19.26 -9.57 12.67
N ALA A 98 18.19 -9.63 13.42
CA ALA A 98 17.26 -10.74 13.27
C ALA A 98 16.68 -10.78 11.87
N GLN A 99 16.43 -9.63 11.32
CA GLN A 99 15.92 -9.58 9.96
C GLN A 99 16.88 -10.23 8.98
N ALA A 100 18.13 -9.88 9.12
CA ALA A 100 19.13 -10.44 8.25
C ALA A 100 19.12 -11.95 8.35
N ASP A 101 18.96 -12.46 9.55
CA ASP A 101 18.94 -13.88 9.76
C ASP A 101 17.85 -14.54 8.93
N ARG A 102 16.68 -13.95 8.95
CA ARG A 102 15.59 -14.53 8.20
C ARG A 102 15.89 -14.58 6.73
N LYS A 103 16.50 -13.55 6.23
CA LYS A 103 16.86 -13.56 4.83
C LYS A 103 17.82 -14.69 4.54
N SER A 104 18.73 -14.93 5.45
CA SER A 104 19.65 -16.01 5.26
C SER A 104 18.92 -17.33 5.13
N VAL A 105 17.92 -17.49 5.95
CA VAL A 105 17.16 -18.72 5.91
C VAL A 105 16.56 -18.94 4.55
N VAL A 106 16.02 -17.90 4.00
CA VAL A 106 15.41 -18.00 2.70
C VAL A 106 16.45 -18.25 1.65
#